data_23773732e7e8baa98a4731a4710def76
#
_entry.id   23773732e7e8baa98a4731a4710def76
#
_cell.length_a   1.000
_cell.length_b   1.000
_cell.length_c   1.000
_cell.angle_alpha   90.00
_cell.angle_beta   90.00
_cell.angle_gamma   90.00
#
_symmetry.space_group_name_H-M   'P 1'
#
loop_
_entity.id
_entity.type
_entity.pdbx_description
1 polymer ?
#
loop_
_entity_poly.entity_id
_entity_poly.type
_entity_poly.pdbx_seq_one_letter_code
_entity_poly.pdbx_strand_id
1 'polypeptide(L)'
;MFPVCTVRFAYPAISAQYSFSIAPDGSGSLVFPLSNLTDGPHSATFRVSNASGLTARSTIDFTVVSQPLEATLSVEEYPVREFATINLDCNVTDPVEGHLVIKDAQGRPVVRVDNPSFPYVWNLTDSDGNAVAAGLYTVEAYIRTARLYGSAKPVQLVVHY
;
A
#
# COMPACT_ATOMS: atom_id res chain seq x y z
N MET A 1 43.48 7.24 13.43
CA MET A 1 42.62 7.72 14.52
C MET A 1 41.24 7.90 13.94
N PHE A 2 40.35 6.95 14.18
CA PHE A 2 38.98 7.00 13.61
C PHE A 2 38.19 8.08 14.34
N PRO A 3 37.38 8.87 13.63
CA PRO A 3 36.53 9.88 14.26
C PRO A 3 35.47 9.19 15.16
N VAL A 4 35.47 9.53 16.44
CA VAL A 4 34.42 9.09 17.35
C VAL A 4 33.16 9.85 16.97
N CYS A 5 32.18 9.11 16.47
CA CYS A 5 30.87 9.66 16.13
C CYS A 5 29.91 9.34 17.27
N THR A 6 29.32 10.35 17.87
CA THR A 6 28.28 10.17 18.91
C THR A 6 26.93 10.41 18.25
N VAL A 7 26.07 9.38 18.30
CA VAL A 7 24.69 9.46 17.80
C VAL A 7 23.76 9.65 18.99
N ARG A 8 22.97 10.69 18.98
CA ARG A 8 21.91 10.93 19.97
C ARG A 8 20.54 10.92 19.32
N PHE A 9 19.62 10.18 19.92
CA PHE A 9 18.23 10.13 19.53
C PHE A 9 17.38 10.98 20.48
N ALA A 10 16.49 11.78 19.92
CA ALA A 10 15.46 12.46 20.68
C ALA A 10 14.11 11.75 20.43
N TYR A 11 13.89 10.68 21.17
CA TYR A 11 12.58 10.03 21.27
C TYR A 11 12.34 9.67 22.74
N PRO A 12 11.14 9.89 23.29
CA PRO A 12 10.86 9.54 24.68
C PRO A 12 10.91 8.02 24.85
N ALA A 13 11.86 7.57 25.67
CA ALA A 13 11.98 6.24 26.24
C ALA A 13 12.19 5.07 25.25
N ILE A 14 13.37 5.02 24.60
CA ILE A 14 13.80 3.78 23.98
C ILE A 14 15.19 3.40 24.50
N SER A 15 15.25 2.32 25.28
CA SER A 15 16.46 1.55 25.53
C SER A 15 16.57 0.47 24.47
N ALA A 16 16.97 0.81 23.25
CA ALA A 16 17.15 -0.17 22.18
C ALA A 16 18.64 -0.34 21.87
N GLN A 17 19.05 -1.58 21.61
CA GLN A 17 20.37 -1.87 21.09
C GLN A 17 20.42 -1.40 19.63
N TYR A 18 21.39 -0.58 19.29
CA TYR A 18 21.65 -0.14 17.92
C TYR A 18 22.91 -0.81 17.39
N SER A 19 22.97 -1.04 16.10
CA SER A 19 24.18 -1.46 15.42
C SER A 19 24.70 -0.34 14.53
N PHE A 20 25.99 -0.10 14.60
CA PHE A 20 26.66 0.91 13.80
C PHE A 20 27.82 0.28 13.04
N SER A 21 27.92 0.56 11.75
CA SER A 21 29.04 0.12 10.92
C SER A 21 29.56 1.26 10.06
N ILE A 22 30.88 1.31 9.86
CA ILE A 22 31.54 2.26 8.96
C ILE A 22 32.26 1.44 7.88
N ALA A 23 31.98 1.76 6.61
CA ALA A 23 32.66 1.19 5.47
C ALA A 23 34.05 1.87 5.26
N PRO A 24 34.98 1.22 4.51
CA PRO A 24 36.31 1.77 4.25
C PRO A 24 36.29 3.11 3.49
N ASP A 25 35.24 3.43 2.77
CA ASP A 25 35.00 4.69 2.06
C ASP A 25 34.55 5.83 2.97
N GLY A 26 34.35 5.56 4.26
CA GLY A 26 33.88 6.53 5.25
C GLY A 26 32.36 6.64 5.33
N SER A 27 31.61 5.89 4.52
CA SER A 27 30.14 5.79 4.67
C SER A 27 29.80 4.98 5.93
N GLY A 28 28.66 5.29 6.55
CA GLY A 28 28.20 4.60 7.75
C GLY A 28 26.75 4.17 7.64
N SER A 29 26.42 3.04 8.25
CA SER A 29 25.07 2.55 8.42
C SER A 29 24.73 2.44 9.89
N LEU A 30 23.56 2.95 10.27
CA LEU A 30 23.00 2.84 11.61
C LEU A 30 21.65 2.16 11.51
N VAL A 31 21.52 1.03 12.16
CA VAL A 31 20.23 0.32 12.28
C VAL A 31 19.72 0.49 13.70
N PHE A 32 18.54 1.07 13.80
CA PHE A 32 17.89 1.33 15.05
C PHE A 32 16.48 0.70 15.05
N PRO A 33 16.26 -0.36 15.84
CA PRO A 33 14.94 -0.98 15.92
C PRO A 33 13.97 -0.07 16.68
N LEU A 34 12.84 0.23 16.05
CA LEU A 34 11.73 0.92 16.69
C LEU A 34 10.72 -0.13 17.15
N SER A 35 10.35 -0.10 18.42
CA SER A 35 9.35 -1.01 19.00
C SER A 35 8.34 -0.24 19.83
N ASN A 36 7.14 -0.83 20.01
CA ASN A 36 6.06 -0.26 20.83
C ASN A 36 5.59 1.12 20.37
N LEU A 37 5.63 1.39 19.06
CA LEU A 37 5.05 2.59 18.50
C LEU A 37 3.54 2.42 18.40
N THR A 38 2.82 3.48 18.72
CA THR A 38 1.37 3.54 18.49
C THR A 38 1.08 3.82 17.01
N ASP A 39 -0.11 3.47 16.56
CA ASP A 39 -0.55 3.85 15.23
C ASP A 39 -0.62 5.36 15.06
N GLY A 40 -0.27 5.83 13.89
CA GLY A 40 -0.29 7.23 13.54
C GLY A 40 1.04 7.79 13.04
N PRO A 41 1.11 9.12 12.85
CA PRO A 41 2.31 9.79 12.39
C PRO A 41 3.37 9.85 13.49
N HIS A 42 4.61 9.59 13.08
CA HIS A 42 5.79 9.68 13.93
C HIS A 42 6.90 10.43 13.21
N SER A 43 7.78 11.03 14.01
CA SER A 43 8.97 11.71 13.49
C SER A 43 10.20 11.24 14.27
N ALA A 44 11.22 10.83 13.57
CA ALA A 44 12.50 10.46 14.15
C ALA A 44 13.59 11.46 13.73
N THR A 45 14.25 12.05 14.70
CA THR A 45 15.35 12.98 14.46
C THR A 45 16.69 12.33 14.84
N PHE A 46 17.59 12.30 13.88
CA PHE A 46 18.96 11.82 14.04
C PHE A 46 19.90 13.01 14.16
N ARG A 47 20.74 12.98 15.15
CA ARG A 47 21.82 13.96 15.32
C ARG A 47 23.14 13.24 15.46
N VAL A 48 24.08 13.59 14.60
CA VAL A 48 25.43 13.04 14.58
C VAL A 48 26.41 14.14 14.91
N SER A 49 27.36 13.87 15.81
CA SER A 49 28.45 14.79 16.16
C SER A 49 29.78 14.10 16.00
N ASN A 50 30.75 14.80 15.43
CA ASN A 50 32.14 14.34 15.41
C ASN A 50 32.94 14.86 16.63
N ALA A 51 34.17 14.38 16.76
CA ALA A 51 35.08 14.78 17.84
C ALA A 51 35.43 16.28 17.84
N SER A 52 35.30 16.96 16.70
CA SER A 52 35.57 18.41 16.56
C SER A 52 34.30 19.26 16.86
N GLY A 53 33.22 18.64 17.32
CA GLY A 53 31.98 19.35 17.67
C GLY A 53 31.06 19.70 16.48
N LEU A 54 31.45 19.33 15.25
CA LEU A 54 30.56 19.48 14.11
C LEU A 54 29.34 18.55 14.23
N THR A 55 28.17 19.06 13.97
CA THR A 55 26.91 18.32 14.08
C THR A 55 26.13 18.35 12.79
N ALA A 56 25.56 17.20 12.43
CA ALA A 56 24.56 17.06 11.39
C ALA A 56 23.24 16.56 12.00
N ARG A 57 22.13 16.99 11.42
CA ARG A 57 20.78 16.59 11.84
C ARG A 57 19.98 16.17 10.62
N SER A 58 19.22 15.08 10.76
CA SER A 58 18.24 14.64 9.78
C SER A 58 16.95 14.25 10.50
N THR A 59 15.82 14.55 9.90
CA THR A 59 14.50 14.15 10.41
C THR A 59 13.82 13.30 9.36
N ILE A 60 13.24 12.19 9.80
CA ILE A 60 12.45 11.27 8.97
C ILE A 60 11.06 11.22 9.57
N ASP A 61 10.05 11.55 8.79
CA ASP A 61 8.65 11.39 9.14
C ASP A 61 8.13 10.08 8.55
N PHE A 62 7.42 9.30 9.36
CA PHE A 62 6.84 8.03 8.97
C PHE A 62 5.53 7.78 9.71
N THR A 63 4.72 6.87 9.19
CA THR A 63 3.45 6.48 9.83
C THR A 63 3.50 5.01 10.22
N VAL A 64 3.11 4.72 11.45
CA VAL A 64 2.93 3.35 11.94
C VAL A 64 1.49 2.93 11.74
N VAL A 65 1.31 1.73 11.19
CA VAL A 65 0.00 1.13 10.97
C VAL A 65 0.08 -0.34 11.40
N SER A 66 -0.68 -0.71 12.42
CA SER A 66 -0.68 -2.06 12.98
C SER A 66 -1.60 -3.01 12.23
N GLN A 67 -2.62 -2.49 11.56
CA GLN A 67 -3.57 -3.30 10.81
C GLN A 67 -3.23 -3.28 9.33
N PRO A 68 -3.11 -4.45 8.68
CA PRO A 68 -2.98 -4.52 7.23
C PRO A 68 -4.25 -4.00 6.56
N LEU A 69 -4.12 -3.55 5.32
CA LEU A 69 -5.26 -3.26 4.49
C LEU A 69 -5.95 -4.57 4.12
N GLU A 70 -7.17 -4.74 4.59
CA GLU A 70 -8.04 -5.84 4.19
C GLU A 70 -9.15 -5.31 3.31
N ALA A 71 -9.28 -5.88 2.13
CA ALA A 71 -10.30 -5.49 1.16
C ALA A 71 -10.83 -6.70 0.40
N THR A 72 -12.12 -6.68 0.12
CA THR A 72 -12.82 -7.75 -0.58
C THR A 72 -13.72 -7.16 -1.64
N LEU A 73 -13.70 -7.76 -2.82
CA LEU A 73 -14.67 -7.47 -3.89
C LEU A 73 -15.83 -8.46 -3.78
N SER A 74 -17.03 -7.98 -4.09
CA SER A 74 -18.22 -8.81 -4.25
C SER A 74 -19.03 -8.33 -5.45
N VAL A 75 -19.84 -9.25 -6.00
CA VAL A 75 -20.76 -8.98 -7.10
C VAL A 75 -22.16 -9.39 -6.66
N GLU A 76 -23.16 -8.53 -6.90
CA GLU A 76 -24.51 -8.75 -6.40
C GLU A 76 -25.28 -9.83 -7.17
N GLU A 77 -25.00 -9.99 -8.47
CA GLU A 77 -25.73 -10.91 -9.35
C GLU A 77 -24.87 -12.06 -9.85
N TYR A 78 -25.42 -13.27 -9.88
CA TYR A 78 -24.77 -14.46 -10.40
C TYR A 78 -25.77 -15.49 -10.93
N PRO A 79 -25.72 -15.88 -12.21
CA PRO A 79 -24.89 -15.34 -13.30
C PRO A 79 -25.30 -13.93 -13.72
N VAL A 80 -24.35 -13.17 -14.23
CA VAL A 80 -24.57 -11.79 -14.69
C VAL A 80 -25.15 -11.80 -16.11
N ARG A 81 -26.18 -11.01 -16.37
CA ARG A 81 -26.89 -11.00 -17.65
C ARG A 81 -26.87 -9.68 -18.40
N GLU A 82 -27.02 -8.58 -17.69
CA GLU A 82 -27.14 -7.23 -18.27
C GLU A 82 -26.01 -6.31 -17.81
N PHE A 83 -25.73 -6.31 -16.53
CA PHE A 83 -24.67 -5.54 -15.92
C PHE A 83 -24.21 -6.24 -14.64
N ALA A 84 -23.00 -5.95 -14.18
CA ALA A 84 -22.49 -6.41 -12.90
C ALA A 84 -22.29 -5.24 -11.94
N THR A 85 -22.88 -5.30 -10.76
CA THR A 85 -22.61 -4.35 -9.68
C THR A 85 -21.49 -4.90 -8.81
N ILE A 86 -20.36 -4.23 -8.85
CA ILE A 86 -19.12 -4.61 -8.14
C ILE A 86 -18.99 -3.73 -6.91
N ASN A 87 -19.01 -4.33 -5.74
CA ASN A 87 -18.83 -3.68 -4.45
C ASN A 87 -17.41 -3.90 -3.92
N LEU A 88 -16.90 -2.91 -3.20
CA LEU A 88 -15.66 -2.98 -2.45
C LEU A 88 -15.97 -2.80 -0.97
N ASP A 89 -15.62 -3.78 -0.17
CA ASP A 89 -15.61 -3.69 1.30
C ASP A 89 -14.17 -3.65 1.79
N CYS A 90 -13.84 -2.68 2.63
CA CYS A 90 -12.50 -2.53 3.18
C CYS A 90 -12.52 -2.01 4.62
N ASN A 91 -11.50 -2.39 5.37
CA ASN A 91 -11.35 -2.06 6.79
C ASN A 91 -10.82 -0.65 7.06
N VAL A 92 -10.80 0.24 6.06
CA VAL A 92 -10.30 1.61 6.17
C VAL A 92 -11.40 2.62 5.87
N THR A 93 -11.35 3.75 6.56
CA THR A 93 -12.27 4.88 6.40
C THR A 93 -11.69 6.00 5.54
N ASP A 94 -10.39 5.93 5.24
CA ASP A 94 -9.72 6.90 4.36
C ASP A 94 -10.27 6.78 2.92
N PRO A 95 -10.23 7.87 2.14
CA PRO A 95 -10.52 7.79 0.71
C PRO A 95 -9.65 6.73 0.03
N VAL A 96 -10.29 5.90 -0.79
CA VAL A 96 -9.62 4.83 -1.53
C VAL A 96 -9.40 5.29 -2.96
N GLU A 97 -8.16 5.27 -3.39
CA GLU A 97 -7.75 5.45 -4.79
C GLU A 97 -7.25 4.10 -5.33
N GLY A 98 -7.11 3.99 -6.63
CA GLY A 98 -6.51 2.81 -7.23
C GLY A 98 -7.06 2.49 -8.61
N HIS A 99 -7.04 1.22 -8.98
CA HIS A 99 -7.62 0.78 -10.24
C HIS A 99 -8.32 -0.57 -10.09
N LEU A 100 -9.32 -0.75 -10.92
CA LEU A 100 -10.05 -2.00 -11.09
C LEU A 100 -9.73 -2.56 -12.47
N VAL A 101 -9.49 -3.87 -12.54
CA VAL A 101 -9.23 -4.59 -13.78
C VAL A 101 -10.17 -5.78 -13.86
N ILE A 102 -10.87 -5.91 -14.99
CA ILE A 102 -11.67 -7.09 -15.31
C ILE A 102 -10.92 -7.88 -16.38
N LYS A 103 -10.71 -9.15 -16.12
CA LYS A 103 -9.95 -10.08 -16.99
C LYS A 103 -10.84 -11.21 -17.48
N ASP A 104 -10.59 -11.66 -18.70
CA ASP A 104 -11.23 -12.86 -19.24
C ASP A 104 -10.65 -14.16 -18.62
N ALA A 105 -11.19 -15.30 -19.04
CA ALA A 105 -10.76 -16.63 -18.57
C ALA A 105 -9.29 -16.95 -18.90
N GLN A 106 -8.67 -16.24 -19.83
CA GLN A 106 -7.26 -16.35 -20.21
C GLN A 106 -6.36 -15.38 -19.42
N GLY A 107 -6.94 -14.59 -18.52
CA GLY A 107 -6.22 -13.60 -17.72
C GLY A 107 -5.89 -12.31 -18.48
N ARG A 108 -6.45 -12.10 -19.68
CA ARG A 108 -6.26 -10.88 -20.46
C ARG A 108 -7.17 -9.78 -19.92
N PRO A 109 -6.66 -8.54 -19.73
CA PRO A 109 -7.49 -7.43 -19.29
C PRO A 109 -8.50 -7.07 -20.40
N VAL A 110 -9.76 -6.97 -20.01
CA VAL A 110 -10.89 -6.56 -20.86
C VAL A 110 -11.27 -5.13 -20.58
N VAL A 111 -11.26 -4.77 -19.28
CA VAL A 111 -11.54 -3.42 -18.80
C VAL A 111 -10.51 -3.03 -17.75
N ARG A 112 -10.07 -1.77 -17.79
CA ARG A 112 -9.32 -1.13 -16.74
C ARG A 112 -9.96 0.22 -16.42
N VAL A 113 -10.21 0.45 -15.15
CA VAL A 113 -10.76 1.71 -14.64
C VAL A 113 -9.82 2.25 -13.57
N ASP A 114 -9.31 3.45 -13.77
CA ASP A 114 -8.52 4.15 -12.75
C ASP A 114 -9.44 4.98 -11.85
N ASN A 115 -9.22 4.89 -10.55
CA ASN A 115 -9.99 5.53 -9.49
C ASN A 115 -11.51 5.28 -9.59
N PRO A 116 -11.96 4.02 -9.62
CA PRO A 116 -13.37 3.70 -9.71
C PRO A 116 -14.12 4.17 -8.46
N SER A 117 -15.34 4.68 -8.66
CA SER A 117 -16.28 4.84 -7.55
C SER A 117 -17.00 3.52 -7.29
N PHE A 118 -17.09 3.13 -6.04
CA PHE A 118 -17.86 1.93 -5.65
C PHE A 118 -19.21 2.31 -5.03
N PRO A 119 -20.29 1.56 -5.32
CA PRO A 119 -20.35 0.41 -6.23
C PRO A 119 -20.04 0.79 -7.69
N TYR A 120 -19.26 -0.05 -8.38
CA TYR A 120 -18.94 0.12 -9.78
C TYR A 120 -19.88 -0.75 -10.65
N VAL A 121 -20.53 -0.14 -11.62
CA VAL A 121 -21.39 -0.86 -12.55
C VAL A 121 -20.68 -1.14 -13.86
N TRP A 122 -20.48 -2.41 -14.16
CA TRP A 122 -19.92 -2.89 -15.42
C TRP A 122 -21.01 -3.33 -16.39
N ASN A 123 -21.15 -2.64 -17.52
CA ASN A 123 -22.17 -2.90 -18.53
C ASN A 123 -21.82 -4.04 -19.51
N LEU A 124 -20.96 -4.98 -19.10
CA LEU A 124 -20.52 -6.12 -19.89
C LEU A 124 -19.88 -5.73 -21.24
N THR A 125 -19.16 -4.63 -21.26
CA THR A 125 -18.41 -4.14 -22.42
C THR A 125 -16.91 -4.12 -22.13
N ASP A 126 -16.11 -4.26 -23.21
CA ASP A 126 -14.68 -4.04 -23.14
C ASP A 126 -14.33 -2.54 -23.11
N SER A 127 -13.03 -2.22 -23.10
CA SER A 127 -12.53 -0.84 -23.09
C SER A 127 -12.87 -0.04 -24.36
N ASP A 128 -13.20 -0.72 -25.45
CA ASP A 128 -13.61 -0.13 -26.73
C ASP A 128 -15.13 0.03 -26.85
N GLY A 129 -15.90 -0.43 -25.82
CA GLY A 129 -17.35 -0.38 -25.79
C GLY A 129 -18.06 -1.55 -26.47
N ASN A 130 -17.35 -2.59 -26.91
CA ASN A 130 -17.94 -3.78 -27.51
C ASN A 130 -18.44 -4.73 -26.41
N ALA A 131 -19.56 -5.40 -26.67
CA ALA A 131 -20.06 -6.43 -25.77
C ALA A 131 -19.06 -7.57 -25.62
N VAL A 132 -18.80 -8.00 -24.39
CA VAL A 132 -17.90 -9.12 -24.10
C VAL A 132 -18.60 -10.45 -24.38
N ALA A 133 -17.85 -11.51 -24.59
CA ALA A 133 -18.41 -12.86 -24.79
C ALA A 133 -18.99 -13.41 -23.46
N ALA A 134 -19.96 -14.33 -23.57
CA ALA A 134 -20.36 -15.13 -22.42
C ALA A 134 -19.17 -15.96 -21.91
N GLY A 135 -19.02 -16.05 -20.59
CA GLY A 135 -17.90 -16.77 -20.00
C GLY A 135 -17.53 -16.34 -18.60
N LEU A 136 -16.41 -16.86 -18.12
CA LEU A 136 -15.84 -16.54 -16.81
C LEU A 136 -14.96 -15.29 -16.88
N TYR A 137 -15.16 -14.39 -15.93
CA TYR A 137 -14.38 -13.18 -15.74
C TYR A 137 -13.88 -13.10 -14.30
N THR A 138 -12.70 -12.48 -14.13
CA THR A 138 -12.12 -12.20 -12.82
C THR A 138 -11.99 -10.70 -12.64
N VAL A 139 -12.49 -10.19 -11.53
CA VAL A 139 -12.36 -8.80 -11.15
C VAL A 139 -11.27 -8.69 -10.10
N GLU A 140 -10.31 -7.83 -10.34
CA GLU A 140 -9.24 -7.48 -9.44
C GLU A 140 -9.27 -5.98 -9.16
N ALA A 141 -9.02 -5.57 -7.92
CA ALA A 141 -8.82 -4.18 -7.57
C ALA A 141 -7.52 -4.02 -6.80
N TYR A 142 -6.76 -3.02 -7.21
CA TYR A 142 -5.61 -2.53 -6.49
C TYR A 142 -5.99 -1.21 -5.84
N ILE A 143 -5.87 -1.14 -4.53
CA ILE A 143 -6.34 -0.01 -3.75
C ILE A 143 -5.22 0.64 -2.98
N ARG A 144 -5.33 1.95 -2.82
CA ARG A 144 -4.40 2.80 -2.10
C ARG A 144 -5.17 3.79 -1.25
N THR A 145 -4.71 4.01 -0.04
CA THR A 145 -5.13 5.12 0.81
C THR A 145 -3.96 6.07 1.04
N ALA A 146 -4.15 7.11 1.82
CA ALA A 146 -3.05 8.00 2.21
C ALA A 146 -1.90 7.27 2.94
N ARG A 147 -2.18 6.09 3.53
CA ARG A 147 -1.26 5.37 4.43
C ARG A 147 -0.94 3.96 3.98
N LEU A 148 -1.84 3.30 3.28
CA LEU A 148 -1.77 1.88 2.96
C LEU A 148 -1.98 1.64 1.47
N TYR A 149 -1.47 0.53 0.98
CA TYR A 149 -1.74 0.04 -0.37
C TYR A 149 -1.83 -1.48 -0.36
N GLY A 150 -2.63 -2.03 -1.25
CA GLY A 150 -2.79 -3.47 -1.37
C GLY A 150 -3.76 -3.85 -2.48
N SER A 151 -3.99 -5.16 -2.62
CA SER A 151 -4.97 -5.71 -3.53
C SER A 151 -6.18 -6.19 -2.73
N ALA A 152 -7.37 -5.91 -3.24
CA ALA A 152 -8.57 -6.55 -2.72
C ALA A 152 -8.56 -8.05 -3.08
N LYS A 153 -9.22 -8.86 -2.25
CA LYS A 153 -9.48 -10.25 -2.60
C LYS A 153 -10.30 -10.27 -3.89
N PRO A 154 -9.80 -10.92 -4.97
CA PRO A 154 -10.48 -10.92 -6.26
C PRO A 154 -11.80 -11.70 -6.21
N VAL A 155 -12.73 -11.34 -7.09
CA VAL A 155 -14.00 -12.05 -7.28
C VAL A 155 -14.12 -12.54 -8.71
N GLN A 156 -14.73 -13.70 -8.86
CA GLN A 156 -15.08 -14.26 -10.18
C GLN A 156 -16.57 -14.10 -10.43
N LEU A 157 -16.92 -13.85 -11.69
CA LEU A 157 -18.29 -13.78 -12.16
C LEU A 157 -18.43 -14.50 -13.50
N VAL A 158 -19.66 -14.95 -13.80
CA VAL A 158 -20.00 -15.60 -15.06
C VAL A 158 -20.99 -14.71 -15.80
N VAL A 159 -20.61 -14.32 -17.02
CA VAL A 159 -21.49 -13.62 -17.97
C VAL A 159 -22.27 -14.65 -18.76
N HIS A 160 -23.59 -14.48 -18.80
CA HIS A 160 -24.50 -15.38 -19.53
C HIS A 160 -25.62 -14.56 -20.18
N TYR A 161 -25.71 -14.65 -21.50
CA TYR A 161 -26.78 -14.02 -22.30
C TYR A 161 -27.95 -14.96 -22.54
#